data_5155a2df58a2dd7ad77da3c3f8493539
#
_entry.id   5155a2df58a2dd7ad77da3c3f8493539
#
_cell.length_a   1.000
_cell.length_b   1.000
_cell.length_c   1.000
_cell.angle_alpha   90.00
_cell.angle_beta   90.00
_cell.angle_gamma   90.00
#
_symmetry.space_group_name_H-M   'P 1'
#
loop_
_entity.id
_entity.type
_entity.pdbx_description
1 polymer ?
#
loop_
_entity_poly.entity_id
_entity_poly.type
_entity_poly.pdbx_seq_one_letter_code
_entity_poly.pdbx_strand_id
1 'polypeptide(L)'
;MSFKFCFPIDLVFSTATHLETGSFGKATGKRISYRVIADCHAINNQINDEWLVRDAGGIVQQLGFSSADFAHQQIRNEGGVNSCIRPFTASQDVKGPYKGKGNDNEWGDLFAEILTSIISGKSDIIHQYYDRAGKGYYPENKMAVSFSEIEAFWMSFRNALPSAVFTIHHKIGREDPFFPPRAAIRWSLVGKHEGHGRFGQQTNAYVHVMGISHAEFGPWGLRNEYTLFDDIAIWKQIHLHEGRE
;
A
#
# COMPACT_ATOMS: atom_id res chain seq x y z
N MET A 1 -9.60 -11.20 33.74
CA MET A 1 -9.11 -11.80 32.50
C MET A 1 -9.19 -10.71 31.42
N SER A 2 -8.10 -10.04 31.09
CA SER A 2 -8.09 -8.96 30.12
C SER A 2 -7.90 -9.57 28.73
N PHE A 3 -8.93 -9.65 27.94
CA PHE A 3 -8.80 -10.01 26.54
C PHE A 3 -8.14 -8.83 25.81
N LYS A 4 -6.86 -8.95 25.52
CA LYS A 4 -6.17 -8.09 24.56
C LYS A 4 -6.65 -8.49 23.18
N PHE A 5 -7.71 -7.88 22.69
CA PHE A 5 -8.04 -7.93 21.29
C PHE A 5 -7.07 -7.00 20.55
N CYS A 6 -5.96 -7.56 20.09
CA CYS A 6 -5.23 -6.96 18.99
C CYS A 6 -6.04 -7.32 17.74
N PHE A 7 -6.79 -6.38 17.16
CA PHE A 7 -7.44 -6.61 15.89
C PHE A 7 -6.33 -6.73 14.83
N PRO A 8 -6.36 -7.79 14.01
CA PRO A 8 -5.43 -7.90 12.90
C PRO A 8 -5.69 -6.77 11.90
N ILE A 9 -4.69 -6.47 11.11
CA ILE A 9 -4.81 -5.59 9.97
C ILE A 9 -6.03 -6.01 9.13
N ASP A 10 -6.99 -5.11 8.95
CA ASP A 10 -8.25 -5.40 8.26
C ASP A 10 -8.20 -4.93 6.81
N LEU A 11 -8.64 -5.80 5.89
CA LEU A 11 -8.89 -5.46 4.50
C LEU A 11 -10.39 -5.23 4.31
N VAL A 12 -10.76 -4.02 3.88
CA VAL A 12 -12.13 -3.62 3.63
C VAL A 12 -12.33 -3.29 2.15
N PHE A 13 -13.38 -3.86 1.56
CA PHE A 13 -13.86 -3.48 0.25
C PHE A 13 -15.06 -2.54 0.40
N SER A 14 -14.92 -1.30 -0.07
CA SER A 14 -15.91 -0.25 0.08
C SER A 14 -16.52 0.14 -1.25
N THR A 15 -17.80 0.53 -1.23
CA THR A 15 -18.48 1.16 -2.36
C THR A 15 -19.11 2.47 -1.92
N ALA A 16 -19.07 3.47 -2.79
CA ALA A 16 -19.68 4.78 -2.55
C ALA A 16 -20.19 5.39 -3.86
N THR A 17 -21.03 6.42 -3.74
CA THR A 17 -21.39 7.26 -4.88
C THR A 17 -20.81 8.66 -4.65
N HIS A 18 -20.10 9.21 -5.65
CA HIS A 18 -19.46 10.51 -5.58
C HIS A 18 -20.51 11.62 -5.74
N LEU A 19 -21.22 11.96 -4.65
CA LEU A 19 -22.36 12.87 -4.64
C LEU A 19 -22.02 14.31 -4.25
N GLU A 20 -20.86 14.53 -3.60
CA GLU A 20 -20.50 15.84 -3.06
C GLU A 20 -19.12 16.29 -3.56
N THR A 21 -18.91 17.59 -3.61
CA THR A 21 -17.60 18.18 -3.85
C THR A 21 -16.71 18.00 -2.62
N GLY A 22 -15.52 17.47 -2.81
CA GLY A 22 -14.58 17.17 -1.73
C GLY A 22 -13.18 16.88 -2.21
N SER A 23 -12.42 16.09 -1.48
CA SER A 23 -11.02 15.75 -1.76
C SER A 23 -10.79 15.17 -3.16
N PHE A 24 -11.80 14.55 -3.77
CA PHE A 24 -11.76 13.97 -5.11
C PHE A 24 -12.36 14.88 -6.19
N GLY A 25 -12.55 16.16 -5.91
CA GLY A 25 -13.07 17.15 -6.84
C GLY A 25 -14.59 17.31 -6.77
N LYS A 26 -15.18 17.83 -7.87
CA LYS A 26 -16.63 18.07 -7.97
C LYS A 26 -17.40 16.78 -8.07
N ALA A 27 -18.60 16.75 -7.48
CA ALA A 27 -19.55 15.64 -7.57
C ALA A 27 -19.75 15.17 -9.02
N THR A 28 -19.65 13.85 -9.25
CA THR A 28 -19.78 13.24 -10.58
C THR A 28 -21.00 12.33 -10.70
N GLY A 29 -21.64 11.96 -9.58
CA GLY A 29 -22.70 10.95 -9.53
C GLY A 29 -22.20 9.52 -9.81
N LYS A 30 -20.94 9.31 -10.08
CA LYS A 30 -20.37 7.98 -10.37
C LYS A 30 -20.37 7.11 -9.11
N ARG A 31 -20.72 5.84 -9.29
CA ARG A 31 -20.49 4.80 -8.28
C ARG A 31 -19.04 4.35 -8.38
N ILE A 32 -18.37 4.29 -7.25
CA ILE A 32 -16.97 3.89 -7.12
C ILE A 32 -16.85 2.72 -6.15
N SER A 33 -15.85 1.91 -6.36
CA SER A 33 -15.46 0.84 -5.43
C SER A 33 -13.95 0.88 -5.20
N TYR A 34 -13.53 0.65 -3.96
CA TYR A 34 -12.12 0.74 -3.59
C TYR A 34 -11.80 -0.13 -2.39
N ARG A 35 -10.54 -0.43 -2.21
CA ARG A 35 -10.02 -1.17 -1.06
C ARG A 35 -9.39 -0.22 -0.06
N VAL A 36 -9.48 -0.61 1.20
CA VAL A 36 -8.81 0.03 2.33
C VAL A 36 -8.15 -1.07 3.13
N ILE A 37 -6.92 -0.86 3.54
CA ILE A 37 -6.25 -1.73 4.52
C ILE A 37 -5.86 -0.87 5.71
N ALA A 38 -6.24 -1.32 6.91
CA ALA A 38 -5.95 -0.63 8.15
C ALA A 38 -5.19 -1.56 9.11
N ASP A 39 -4.12 -1.05 9.71
CA ASP A 39 -3.40 -1.66 10.82
C ASP A 39 -3.83 -0.95 12.11
N CYS A 40 -4.72 -1.60 12.87
CA CYS A 40 -5.38 -1.00 14.03
C CYS A 40 -4.87 -1.60 15.32
N HIS A 41 -4.60 -0.76 16.30
CA HIS A 41 -4.40 -1.16 17.69
C HIS A 41 -5.58 -0.74 18.54
N ALA A 42 -6.20 -1.72 19.21
CA ALA A 42 -7.37 -1.48 20.05
C ALA A 42 -7.12 -1.88 21.51
N ILE A 43 -7.61 -1.06 22.44
CA ILE A 43 -7.64 -1.33 23.87
C ILE A 43 -9.09 -1.16 24.32
N ASN A 44 -9.62 -2.13 25.07
CA ASN A 44 -11.00 -2.10 25.58
C ASN A 44 -12.06 -1.84 24.48
N ASN A 45 -11.92 -2.48 23.33
CA ASN A 45 -12.77 -2.32 22.15
C ASN A 45 -12.79 -0.89 21.54
N GLN A 46 -11.77 -0.10 21.80
CA GLN A 46 -11.60 1.22 21.20
C GLN A 46 -10.28 1.25 20.43
N ILE A 47 -10.33 1.71 19.19
CA ILE A 47 -9.12 1.94 18.38
C ILE A 47 -8.42 3.16 19.00
N ASN A 48 -7.17 3.00 19.39
CA ASN A 48 -6.34 4.05 19.98
C ASN A 48 -5.11 4.38 19.13
N ASP A 49 -4.86 3.58 18.09
CA ASP A 49 -3.82 3.82 17.10
C ASP A 49 -4.21 3.14 15.77
N GLU A 50 -4.01 3.82 14.65
CA GLU A 50 -4.38 3.31 13.35
C GLU A 50 -3.44 3.82 12.26
N TRP A 51 -3.00 2.92 11.37
CA TRP A 51 -2.39 3.23 10.09
C TRP A 51 -3.32 2.74 9.00
N LEU A 52 -3.75 3.64 8.14
CA LEU A 52 -4.73 3.33 7.10
C LEU A 52 -4.20 3.70 5.71
N VAL A 53 -4.32 2.76 4.79
CA VAL A 53 -4.06 3.01 3.36
C VAL A 53 -5.33 2.74 2.57
N ARG A 54 -5.75 3.76 1.81
CA ARG A 54 -6.88 3.70 0.89
C ARG A 54 -6.36 3.66 -0.54
N ASP A 55 -6.99 2.87 -1.39
CA ASP A 55 -6.72 2.86 -2.84
C ASP A 55 -7.25 4.15 -3.50
N ALA A 56 -6.60 5.28 -3.17
CA ALA A 56 -6.97 6.59 -3.69
C ALA A 56 -6.76 6.65 -5.21
N GLY A 57 -5.71 6.01 -5.73
CA GLY A 57 -5.48 5.86 -7.17
C GLY A 57 -6.63 5.15 -7.89
N GLY A 58 -7.16 4.06 -7.30
CA GLY A 58 -8.32 3.36 -7.85
C GLY A 58 -9.60 4.18 -7.83
N ILE A 59 -9.78 5.07 -6.83
CA ILE A 59 -10.90 6.02 -6.81
C ILE A 59 -10.78 7.01 -7.97
N VAL A 60 -9.65 7.69 -8.11
CA VAL A 60 -9.50 8.76 -9.12
C VAL A 60 -9.55 8.23 -10.54
N GLN A 61 -9.06 7.01 -10.79
CA GLN A 61 -9.20 6.36 -12.09
C GLN A 61 -10.66 6.14 -12.49
N GLN A 62 -11.52 5.68 -11.57
CA GLN A 62 -12.95 5.53 -11.81
C GLN A 62 -13.64 6.89 -12.03
N LEU A 63 -13.09 7.96 -11.48
CA LEU A 63 -13.57 9.32 -11.73
C LEU A 63 -13.05 9.88 -13.07
N GLY A 64 -12.05 9.26 -13.70
CA GLY A 64 -11.55 9.62 -15.02
C GLY A 64 -10.19 10.34 -15.02
N PHE A 65 -9.43 10.23 -13.93
CA PHE A 65 -8.10 10.82 -13.80
C PHE A 65 -7.03 9.72 -13.68
N SER A 66 -5.81 10.00 -14.14
CA SER A 66 -4.64 9.23 -13.68
C SER A 66 -4.21 9.71 -12.30
N SER A 67 -3.52 8.84 -11.52
CA SER A 67 -2.97 9.24 -10.22
C SER A 67 -1.98 10.40 -10.34
N ALA A 68 -1.18 10.45 -11.42
CA ALA A 68 -0.23 11.52 -11.71
C ALA A 68 -0.93 12.87 -11.98
N ASP A 69 -1.91 12.88 -12.89
CA ASP A 69 -2.65 14.10 -13.21
C ASP A 69 -3.42 14.62 -12.01
N PHE A 70 -4.01 13.73 -11.24
CA PHE A 70 -4.74 14.10 -10.04
C PHE A 70 -3.83 14.69 -8.96
N ALA A 71 -2.66 14.11 -8.73
CA ALA A 71 -1.65 14.65 -7.80
C ALA A 71 -1.20 16.07 -8.23
N HIS A 72 -0.98 16.26 -9.54
CA HIS A 72 -0.66 17.58 -10.10
C HIS A 72 -1.81 18.57 -9.89
N GLN A 73 -3.05 18.17 -10.17
CA GLN A 73 -4.22 19.02 -9.93
C GLN A 73 -4.39 19.38 -8.45
N GLN A 74 -4.10 18.48 -7.52
CA GLN A 74 -4.12 18.76 -6.08
C GLN A 74 -3.12 19.87 -5.72
N ILE A 75 -1.87 19.78 -6.22
CA ILE A 75 -0.85 20.81 -5.96
C ILE A 75 -1.38 22.18 -6.40
N ARG A 76 -1.94 22.28 -7.60
CA ARG A 76 -2.51 23.54 -8.13
C ARG A 76 -3.68 24.04 -7.29
N ASN A 77 -4.61 23.19 -6.94
CA ASN A 77 -5.81 23.56 -6.16
C ASN A 77 -5.48 23.98 -4.72
N GLU A 78 -4.37 23.50 -4.18
CA GLU A 78 -3.86 23.84 -2.85
C GLU A 78 -2.93 25.07 -2.84
N GLY A 79 -2.81 25.77 -3.97
CA GLY A 79 -2.06 27.03 -4.06
C GLY A 79 -0.64 26.91 -4.62
N GLY A 80 -0.34 25.80 -5.31
CA GLY A 80 0.95 25.55 -5.97
C GLY A 80 2.01 24.95 -5.06
N VAL A 81 3.20 24.74 -5.62
CA VAL A 81 4.33 24.00 -5.01
C VAL A 81 4.74 24.53 -3.62
N ASN A 82 4.60 25.85 -3.41
CA ASN A 82 5.03 26.48 -2.16
C ASN A 82 3.97 26.47 -1.05
N SER A 83 2.69 26.21 -1.39
CA SER A 83 1.56 26.34 -0.45
C SER A 83 0.80 25.04 -0.21
N CYS A 84 0.96 24.03 -1.09
CA CYS A 84 0.21 22.80 -1.00
C CYS A 84 0.56 21.98 0.24
N ILE A 85 -0.39 21.14 0.67
CA ILE A 85 -0.19 20.15 1.72
C ILE A 85 0.81 19.11 1.22
N ARG A 86 1.95 19.00 1.91
CA ARG A 86 2.99 18.04 1.54
C ARG A 86 2.66 16.65 2.04
N PRO A 87 2.92 15.60 1.24
CA PRO A 87 2.85 14.22 1.73
C PRO A 87 3.80 13.98 2.89
N PHE A 88 3.49 13.01 3.73
CA PHE A 88 4.35 12.62 4.85
C PHE A 88 5.74 12.19 4.37
N THR A 89 6.73 12.55 5.17
CA THR A 89 8.10 12.03 5.04
C THR A 89 8.39 11.06 6.19
N ALA A 90 9.43 10.27 6.06
CA ALA A 90 9.84 9.33 7.11
C ALA A 90 10.13 10.00 8.46
N SER A 91 10.56 11.28 8.45
CA SER A 91 10.84 12.07 9.67
C SER A 91 9.59 12.65 10.34
N GLN A 92 8.48 12.70 9.61
CA GLN A 92 7.18 13.22 10.06
C GLN A 92 6.22 12.12 10.50
N ASP A 93 6.58 10.85 10.27
CA ASP A 93 5.80 9.71 10.74
C ASP A 93 5.85 9.65 12.28
N VAL A 94 4.83 10.23 12.89
CA VAL A 94 4.72 10.32 14.35
C VAL A 94 4.30 8.95 14.88
N LYS A 95 5.18 8.35 15.69
CA LYS A 95 4.86 7.09 16.36
C LYS A 95 3.69 7.28 17.32
N GLY A 96 2.59 6.58 17.08
CA GLY A 96 1.45 6.50 17.97
C GLY A 96 1.73 5.83 19.31
N PRO A 97 0.73 5.63 20.15
CA PRO A 97 0.89 4.96 21.45
C PRO A 97 1.29 3.49 21.34
N TYR A 98 0.94 2.82 20.25
CA TYR A 98 1.30 1.43 20.03
C TYR A 98 2.79 1.28 19.66
N LYS A 99 3.53 0.48 20.45
CA LYS A 99 4.97 0.24 20.26
C LYS A 99 5.28 -1.22 19.85
N GLY A 100 4.25 -2.06 19.71
CA GLY A 100 4.43 -3.44 19.29
C GLY A 100 4.89 -3.56 17.83
N LYS A 101 5.50 -4.71 17.53
CA LYS A 101 5.96 -5.05 16.17
C LYS A 101 5.17 -6.21 15.56
N GLY A 102 4.10 -6.64 16.22
CA GLY A 102 3.26 -7.77 15.81
C GLY A 102 3.45 -9.00 16.68
N ASN A 103 3.46 -10.18 16.06
CA ASN A 103 3.63 -11.47 16.72
C ASN A 103 4.71 -12.33 16.04
N ASP A 104 5.10 -13.42 16.72
CA ASP A 104 6.10 -14.37 16.24
C ASP A 104 5.42 -15.59 15.58
N ASN A 105 4.46 -15.34 14.69
CA ASN A 105 3.76 -16.40 13.96
C ASN A 105 4.47 -16.69 12.64
N GLU A 106 4.64 -17.98 12.31
CA GLU A 106 5.37 -18.45 11.13
C GLU A 106 4.86 -17.91 9.80
N TRP A 107 3.55 -17.68 9.66
CA TRP A 107 2.97 -17.12 8.43
C TRP A 107 3.32 -15.65 8.26
N GLY A 108 3.43 -14.92 9.36
CA GLY A 108 3.94 -13.55 9.36
C GLY A 108 5.40 -13.50 8.94
N ASP A 109 6.23 -14.42 9.47
CA ASP A 109 7.65 -14.53 9.14
C ASP A 109 7.84 -14.89 7.66
N LEU A 110 7.11 -15.88 7.17
CA LEU A 110 7.15 -16.29 5.76
C LEU A 110 6.77 -15.14 4.82
N PHE A 111 5.69 -14.41 5.12
CA PHE A 111 5.28 -13.30 4.26
C PHE A 111 6.29 -12.14 4.30
N ALA A 112 6.90 -11.89 5.45
CA ALA A 112 7.98 -10.91 5.59
C ALA A 112 9.21 -11.27 4.73
N GLU A 113 9.59 -12.54 4.71
CA GLU A 113 10.66 -13.06 3.86
C GLU A 113 10.34 -12.90 2.38
N ILE A 114 9.12 -13.28 1.96
CA ILE A 114 8.65 -13.13 0.57
C ILE A 114 8.75 -11.67 0.13
N LEU A 115 8.14 -10.72 0.86
CA LEU A 115 8.16 -9.30 0.49
C LEU A 115 9.58 -8.72 0.50
N THR A 116 10.40 -9.07 1.48
CA THR A 116 11.80 -8.61 1.54
C THR A 116 12.59 -9.12 0.35
N SER A 117 12.39 -10.35 -0.06
CA SER A 117 13.05 -10.94 -1.23
C SER A 117 12.62 -10.26 -2.52
N ILE A 118 11.31 -10.06 -2.72
CA ILE A 118 10.76 -9.35 -3.88
C ILE A 118 11.35 -7.93 -3.98
N ILE A 119 11.30 -7.17 -2.90
CA ILE A 119 11.81 -5.80 -2.87
C ILE A 119 13.34 -5.75 -3.06
N SER A 120 14.06 -6.79 -2.65
CA SER A 120 15.50 -6.88 -2.94
C SER A 120 15.82 -7.27 -4.41
N GLY A 121 14.80 -7.52 -5.23
CA GLY A 121 14.93 -7.87 -6.65
C GLY A 121 15.01 -9.36 -6.96
N LYS A 122 14.70 -10.22 -5.97
CA LYS A 122 14.66 -11.69 -6.15
C LYS A 122 13.25 -12.11 -6.54
N SER A 123 12.88 -11.95 -7.81
CA SER A 123 11.52 -12.25 -8.28
C SER A 123 11.21 -13.75 -8.38
N ASP A 124 12.22 -14.61 -8.46
CA ASP A 124 12.07 -16.07 -8.45
C ASP A 124 11.35 -16.59 -7.21
N ILE A 125 11.37 -15.86 -6.11
CA ILE A 125 10.60 -16.15 -4.90
C ILE A 125 9.09 -16.28 -5.17
N ILE A 126 8.56 -15.56 -6.17
CA ILE A 126 7.17 -15.63 -6.57
C ILE A 126 6.82 -17.02 -7.08
N HIS A 127 7.67 -17.60 -7.94
CA HIS A 127 7.47 -18.95 -8.44
C HIS A 127 7.60 -20.04 -7.37
N GLN A 128 8.34 -19.75 -6.30
CA GLN A 128 8.59 -20.68 -5.21
C GLN A 128 7.46 -20.72 -4.20
N TYR A 129 6.88 -19.55 -3.86
CA TYR A 129 5.96 -19.43 -2.71
C TYR A 129 4.52 -19.08 -3.08
N TYR A 130 4.25 -18.60 -4.31
CA TYR A 130 2.87 -18.33 -4.72
C TYR A 130 2.22 -19.58 -5.30
N ASP A 131 0.93 -19.75 -5.02
CA ASP A 131 0.10 -20.74 -5.71
C ASP A 131 0.03 -20.40 -7.22
N ARG A 132 0.03 -21.43 -8.07
CA ARG A 132 -0.10 -21.26 -9.54
C ARG A 132 -1.38 -20.52 -9.95
N ALA A 133 -2.43 -20.58 -9.14
CA ALA A 133 -3.65 -19.80 -9.29
C ALA A 133 -3.72 -18.62 -8.32
N GLY A 134 -2.55 -18.20 -7.81
CA GLY A 134 -2.41 -17.03 -6.95
C GLY A 134 -2.83 -15.75 -7.63
N LYS A 135 -3.36 -14.83 -6.83
CA LYS A 135 -3.81 -13.51 -7.30
C LYS A 135 -3.18 -12.41 -6.47
N GLY A 136 -2.73 -11.36 -7.15
CA GLY A 136 -2.32 -10.11 -6.54
C GLY A 136 -3.36 -9.02 -6.76
N TYR A 137 -3.69 -8.27 -5.71
CA TYR A 137 -4.61 -7.14 -5.74
C TYR A 137 -3.84 -5.89 -5.30
N TYR A 138 -3.65 -4.96 -6.24
CA TYR A 138 -2.70 -3.86 -6.13
C TYR A 138 -3.39 -2.49 -6.25
N PRO A 139 -2.70 -1.39 -5.91
CA PRO A 139 -3.23 -0.04 -6.08
C PRO A 139 -3.76 0.23 -7.48
N GLU A 140 -4.66 1.18 -7.59
CA GLU A 140 -5.40 1.53 -8.81
C GLU A 140 -6.36 0.43 -9.29
N ASN A 141 -6.92 -0.35 -8.34
CA ASN A 141 -7.79 -1.49 -8.60
C ASN A 141 -7.17 -2.56 -9.53
N LYS A 142 -5.85 -2.59 -9.66
CA LYS A 142 -5.16 -3.58 -10.48
C LYS A 142 -5.28 -4.96 -9.86
N MET A 143 -5.41 -5.97 -10.71
CA MET A 143 -5.39 -7.37 -10.36
C MET A 143 -4.40 -8.10 -11.27
N ALA A 144 -3.57 -8.94 -10.68
CA ALA A 144 -2.67 -9.86 -11.34
C ALA A 144 -3.14 -11.30 -11.09
N VAL A 145 -3.20 -12.12 -12.13
CA VAL A 145 -3.73 -13.50 -12.08
C VAL A 145 -2.71 -14.56 -12.49
N SER A 146 -1.45 -14.15 -12.68
CA SER A 146 -0.35 -15.03 -13.06
C SER A 146 0.94 -14.61 -12.37
N PHE A 147 1.92 -15.52 -12.28
CA PHE A 147 3.24 -15.20 -11.74
C PHE A 147 3.89 -14.03 -12.47
N SER A 148 3.79 -14.01 -13.81
CA SER A 148 4.40 -12.94 -14.62
C SER A 148 3.75 -11.57 -14.39
N GLU A 149 2.44 -11.52 -14.14
CA GLU A 149 1.77 -10.25 -13.82
C GLU A 149 2.10 -9.77 -12.41
N ILE A 150 2.17 -10.69 -11.43
CA ILE A 150 2.61 -10.39 -10.06
C ILE A 150 4.05 -9.87 -10.09
N GLU A 151 4.94 -10.57 -10.79
CA GLU A 151 6.33 -10.17 -10.97
C GLU A 151 6.43 -8.81 -11.66
N ALA A 152 5.70 -8.60 -12.75
CA ALA A 152 5.70 -7.33 -13.49
C ALA A 152 5.28 -6.15 -12.59
N PHE A 153 4.27 -6.33 -11.74
CA PHE A 153 3.86 -5.30 -10.78
C PHE A 153 5.01 -4.94 -9.82
N TRP A 154 5.55 -5.94 -9.13
CA TRP A 154 6.57 -5.72 -8.12
C TRP A 154 7.88 -5.19 -8.72
N MET A 155 8.31 -5.74 -9.87
CA MET A 155 9.53 -5.28 -10.52
C MET A 155 9.38 -3.87 -11.08
N SER A 156 8.22 -3.52 -11.63
CA SER A 156 7.93 -2.15 -12.07
C SER A 156 7.98 -1.14 -10.89
N PHE A 157 7.47 -1.52 -9.73
CA PHE A 157 7.54 -0.71 -8.52
C PHE A 157 8.98 -0.60 -7.98
N ARG A 158 9.65 -1.74 -7.81
CA ARG A 158 11.03 -1.81 -7.32
C ARG A 158 12.02 -1.08 -8.24
N ASN A 159 11.87 -1.23 -9.56
CA ASN A 159 12.77 -0.61 -10.53
C ASN A 159 12.66 0.91 -10.55
N ALA A 160 11.53 1.48 -10.18
CA ALA A 160 11.38 2.93 -10.02
C ALA A 160 12.20 3.47 -8.82
N LEU A 161 12.41 2.64 -7.79
CA LEU A 161 13.05 3.01 -6.51
C LEU A 161 14.19 2.03 -6.15
N PRO A 162 15.22 1.86 -7.00
CA PRO A 162 16.16 0.75 -6.90
C PRO A 162 17.06 0.75 -5.66
N SER A 163 17.37 1.93 -5.11
CA SER A 163 18.20 2.08 -3.90
C SER A 163 17.37 2.31 -2.62
N ALA A 164 16.03 2.26 -2.74
CA ALA A 164 15.19 2.56 -1.59
C ALA A 164 15.31 1.50 -0.50
N VAL A 165 15.29 1.97 0.75
CA VAL A 165 15.36 1.14 1.95
C VAL A 165 13.98 0.66 2.33
N PHE A 166 13.80 -0.66 2.36
CA PHE A 166 12.58 -1.33 2.81
C PHE A 166 12.66 -1.60 4.31
N THR A 167 11.61 -1.23 5.03
CA THR A 167 11.52 -1.45 6.47
C THR A 167 10.16 -2.01 6.83
N ILE A 168 10.14 -3.14 7.55
CA ILE A 168 8.93 -3.73 8.13
C ILE A 168 8.73 -3.11 9.52
N HIS A 169 7.57 -2.49 9.73
CA HIS A 169 7.19 -1.84 10.98
C HIS A 169 6.32 -2.72 11.88
N HIS A 170 5.43 -3.50 11.27
CA HIS A 170 4.51 -4.37 11.99
C HIS A 170 4.26 -5.64 11.16
N LYS A 171 4.23 -6.78 11.82
CA LYS A 171 4.07 -8.10 11.19
C LYS A 171 3.16 -8.96 12.05
N ILE A 172 2.09 -9.47 11.44
CA ILE A 172 1.16 -10.39 12.10
C ILE A 172 0.95 -11.60 11.21
N GLY A 173 1.01 -12.78 11.79
CA GLY A 173 0.51 -14.03 11.20
C GLY A 173 -0.63 -14.58 12.05
N ARG A 174 -1.55 -15.30 11.42
CA ARG A 174 -2.70 -15.90 12.08
C ARG A 174 -3.14 -17.17 11.38
N GLU A 175 -3.45 -18.17 12.18
CA GLU A 175 -4.08 -19.40 11.76
C GLU A 175 -5.29 -19.67 12.66
N ASP A 176 -6.45 -19.78 12.06
CA ASP A 176 -7.71 -20.06 12.74
C ASP A 176 -8.29 -21.40 12.23
N PRO A 177 -8.94 -22.21 13.07
CA PRO A 177 -9.61 -23.41 12.62
C PRO A 177 -10.59 -23.11 11.46
N PHE A 178 -10.50 -23.92 10.40
CA PHE A 178 -11.35 -23.83 9.19
C PHE A 178 -11.13 -22.60 8.29
N PHE A 179 -10.16 -21.75 8.58
CA PHE A 179 -9.77 -20.64 7.72
C PHE A 179 -8.37 -20.85 7.17
N PRO A 180 -8.09 -20.32 5.97
CA PRO A 180 -6.73 -20.33 5.45
C PRO A 180 -5.81 -19.50 6.37
N PRO A 181 -4.54 -19.90 6.54
CA PRO A 181 -3.56 -19.09 7.22
C PRO A 181 -3.43 -17.71 6.55
N ARG A 182 -3.24 -16.67 7.35
CA ARG A 182 -3.16 -15.29 6.91
C ARG A 182 -1.98 -14.58 7.52
N ALA A 183 -1.45 -13.65 6.78
CA ALA A 183 -0.42 -12.75 7.27
C ALA A 183 -0.69 -11.31 6.86
N ALA A 184 -0.18 -10.37 7.62
CA ALA A 184 -0.29 -8.96 7.32
C ALA A 184 0.97 -8.22 7.74
N ILE A 185 1.42 -7.29 6.91
CA ILE A 185 2.66 -6.53 7.11
C ILE A 185 2.42 -5.08 6.80
N ARG A 186 2.76 -4.20 7.74
CA ARG A 186 2.91 -2.77 7.50
C ARG A 186 4.39 -2.45 7.29
N TRP A 187 4.67 -1.75 6.21
CA TRP A 187 6.03 -1.48 5.76
C TRP A 187 6.18 -0.06 5.21
N SER A 188 7.42 0.39 5.11
CA SER A 188 7.78 1.58 4.34
C SER A 188 8.90 1.29 3.36
N LEU A 189 8.93 2.08 2.28
CA LEU A 189 10.02 2.13 1.31
C LEU A 189 10.44 3.59 1.15
N VAL A 190 11.71 3.88 1.40
CA VAL A 190 12.24 5.24 1.42
C VAL A 190 13.49 5.34 0.58
N GLY A 191 13.48 6.19 -0.44
CA GLY A 191 14.62 6.35 -1.33
C GLY A 191 14.36 7.32 -2.48
N LYS A 192 15.22 7.27 -3.49
CA LYS A 192 15.11 8.14 -4.66
C LYS A 192 14.39 7.45 -5.81
N HIS A 193 13.57 8.21 -6.53
CA HIS A 193 13.02 7.83 -7.82
C HIS A 193 14.10 7.99 -8.89
N GLU A 194 15.02 7.04 -8.95
CA GLU A 194 16.22 7.06 -9.80
C GLU A 194 16.21 5.99 -10.89
N GLY A 195 15.10 5.26 -11.04
CA GLY A 195 14.93 4.25 -12.06
C GLY A 195 13.65 4.40 -12.86
N HIS A 196 13.54 3.60 -13.91
CA HIS A 196 12.35 3.52 -14.75
C HIS A 196 11.41 2.44 -14.23
N GLY A 197 10.12 2.74 -14.17
CA GLY A 197 9.13 1.76 -13.72
C GLY A 197 7.74 2.37 -13.58
N ARG A 198 7.03 2.00 -12.51
CA ARG A 198 5.64 2.40 -12.25
C ARG A 198 5.41 3.91 -12.32
N PHE A 199 6.40 4.72 -11.93
CA PHE A 199 6.30 6.18 -11.87
C PHE A 199 6.99 6.89 -13.05
N GLY A 200 7.17 6.19 -14.17
CA GLY A 200 7.71 6.78 -15.40
C GLY A 200 9.22 6.98 -15.38
N GLN A 201 9.67 8.10 -15.95
CA GLN A 201 11.08 8.45 -16.05
C GLN A 201 11.64 8.89 -14.70
N GLN A 202 12.90 8.53 -14.42
CA GLN A 202 13.58 8.94 -13.20
C GLN A 202 13.61 10.47 -13.02
N THR A 203 13.34 10.92 -11.81
CA THR A 203 13.33 12.34 -11.45
C THR A 203 14.30 12.69 -10.33
N ASN A 204 14.90 11.71 -9.68
CA ASN A 204 15.71 11.82 -8.46
C ASN A 204 14.94 12.40 -7.25
N ALA A 205 13.61 12.46 -7.31
CA ALA A 205 12.78 12.82 -6.19
C ALA A 205 13.00 11.87 -5.01
N TYR A 206 13.13 12.41 -3.82
CA TYR A 206 13.14 11.60 -2.61
C TYR A 206 11.71 11.24 -2.25
N VAL A 207 11.41 9.94 -2.19
CA VAL A 207 10.06 9.42 -2.02
C VAL A 207 9.98 8.59 -0.73
N HIS A 208 8.94 8.82 0.05
CA HIS A 208 8.51 7.99 1.17
C HIS A 208 7.19 7.29 0.79
N VAL A 209 7.20 5.98 0.86
CA VAL A 209 6.03 5.14 0.64
C VAL A 209 5.70 4.42 1.93
N MET A 210 4.46 4.51 2.40
CA MET A 210 3.91 3.61 3.41
C MET A 210 2.97 2.64 2.72
N GLY A 211 3.17 1.35 2.95
CA GLY A 211 2.33 0.29 2.41
C GLY A 211 1.87 -0.70 3.47
N ILE A 212 0.75 -1.34 3.18
CA ILE A 212 0.24 -2.46 3.95
C ILE A 212 -0.09 -3.60 2.99
N SER A 213 0.37 -4.79 3.33
CA SER A 213 0.18 -6.01 2.54
C SER A 213 -0.48 -7.09 3.38
N HIS A 214 -1.46 -7.78 2.79
CA HIS A 214 -2.10 -8.98 3.32
C HIS A 214 -1.80 -10.18 2.45
N ALA A 215 -1.67 -11.34 3.06
CA ALA A 215 -1.55 -12.62 2.40
C ALA A 215 -2.57 -13.63 2.96
N GLU A 216 -3.16 -14.40 2.07
CA GLU A 216 -3.92 -15.60 2.38
C GLU A 216 -3.21 -16.80 1.74
N PHE A 217 -2.87 -17.79 2.55
CA PHE A 217 -2.15 -18.97 2.11
C PHE A 217 -3.12 -20.14 1.88
N GLY A 218 -3.00 -20.75 0.72
CA GLY A 218 -3.67 -22.01 0.41
C GLY A 218 -2.72 -23.21 0.58
N PRO A 219 -3.20 -24.43 0.25
CA PRO A 219 -2.37 -25.64 0.37
C PRO A 219 -1.15 -25.66 -0.57
N TRP A 220 -1.12 -24.80 -1.58
CA TRP A 220 -0.07 -24.75 -2.60
C TRP A 220 0.77 -23.47 -2.54
N GLY A 221 0.65 -22.68 -1.48
CA GLY A 221 1.37 -21.42 -1.30
C GLY A 221 0.47 -20.20 -1.15
N LEU A 222 1.01 -19.03 -1.37
CA LEU A 222 0.32 -17.75 -1.27
C LEU A 222 -0.76 -17.65 -2.35
N ARG A 223 -2.02 -17.65 -1.92
CA ARG A 223 -3.19 -17.74 -2.80
C ARG A 223 -3.73 -16.37 -3.18
N ASN A 224 -3.80 -15.46 -2.23
CA ASN A 224 -4.23 -14.08 -2.46
C ASN A 224 -3.27 -13.14 -1.74
N GLU A 225 -2.78 -12.15 -2.47
CA GLU A 225 -2.03 -11.01 -1.95
C GLU A 225 -2.84 -9.74 -2.17
N TYR A 226 -2.95 -8.93 -1.13
CA TYR A 226 -3.56 -7.60 -1.20
C TYR A 226 -2.51 -6.60 -0.73
N THR A 227 -2.02 -5.75 -1.61
CA THR A 227 -1.05 -4.73 -1.27
C THR A 227 -1.58 -3.37 -1.66
N LEU A 228 -1.56 -2.42 -0.71
CA LEU A 228 -1.93 -1.03 -0.94
C LEU A 228 -0.83 -0.09 -0.48
N PHE A 229 -0.63 0.95 -1.25
CA PHE A 229 0.08 2.19 -0.94
C PHE A 229 -0.56 3.35 -1.71
N ASP A 230 -0.30 4.58 -1.30
CA ASP A 230 -0.94 5.76 -1.91
C ASP A 230 -0.12 6.26 -3.11
N ASP A 231 -0.53 5.87 -4.33
CA ASP A 231 0.08 6.31 -5.57
C ASP A 231 0.00 7.84 -5.75
N ILE A 232 -1.08 8.47 -5.29
CA ILE A 232 -1.25 9.92 -5.40
C ILE A 232 -0.22 10.64 -4.56
N ALA A 233 0.01 10.17 -3.32
CA ALA A 233 1.04 10.74 -2.46
C ALA A 233 2.44 10.57 -3.03
N ILE A 234 2.72 9.46 -3.72
CA ILE A 234 4.01 9.25 -4.40
C ILE A 234 4.17 10.22 -5.57
N TRP A 235 3.17 10.31 -6.45
CA TRP A 235 3.19 11.27 -7.56
C TRP A 235 3.30 12.72 -7.09
N LYS A 236 2.63 13.05 -6.00
CA LYS A 236 2.71 14.40 -5.41
C LYS A 236 4.14 14.71 -4.95
N GLN A 237 4.85 13.78 -4.31
CA GLN A 237 6.25 13.94 -3.94
C GLN A 237 7.15 14.15 -5.17
N ILE A 238 6.92 13.40 -6.26
CA ILE A 238 7.65 13.53 -7.53
C ILE A 238 7.40 14.91 -8.16
N HIS A 239 6.15 15.34 -8.32
CA HIS A 239 5.80 16.62 -8.91
C HIS A 239 6.34 17.82 -8.11
N LEU A 240 6.30 17.73 -6.78
CA LEU A 240 6.87 18.76 -5.91
C LEU A 240 8.38 18.88 -6.05
N HIS A 241 9.08 17.78 -6.27
CA HIS A 241 10.52 17.78 -6.53
C HIS A 241 10.84 18.42 -7.88
N GLU A 242 10.05 18.15 -8.91
CA GLU A 242 10.23 18.73 -10.25
C GLU A 242 9.76 20.19 -10.37
N GLY A 243 9.11 20.74 -9.33
CA GLY A 243 8.57 22.11 -9.37
C GLY A 243 7.40 22.26 -10.35
N ARG A 244 6.65 21.19 -10.61
CA ARG A 244 5.51 21.22 -11.53
C ARG A 244 4.32 21.93 -10.87
N GLU A 245 3.91 23.03 -11.47
CA GLU A 245 2.73 23.83 -11.10
C GLU A 245 1.51 23.50 -11.97
#